data_0c5446ad7a193f0a173e59cfbbe90b07
#
_entry.id   0c5446ad7a193f0a173e59cfbbe90b07
#
_cell.length_a   1.000
_cell.length_b   1.000
_cell.length_c   1.000
_cell.angle_alpha   90.00
_cell.angle_beta   90.00
_cell.angle_gamma   90.00
#
_symmetry.space_group_name_H-M   'P 1'
#
loop_
_entity.id
_entity.type
_entity.pdbx_description
1 polymer ?
#
loop_
_entity_poly.entity_id
_entity_poly.type
_entity_poly.pdbx_seq_one_letter_code
_entity_poly.pdbx_strand_id
1 'polypeptide(L)'
;MANLVDPTNVRTSGNGWYSKYNIYLFYTYSGTPNYVHFKTNVSANTEKIFMIEAIGYNYGGASAIRAAWGVYTTGGGGTTPKGLQTIAGLTADGVYTSSDGYACIRAYAGSLYFAGWILNAHVHPNYSVNISITAASQNSTSGNYY
;
A
#
# COMPACT_ATOMS: atom_id res chain seq x y z
N MET A 1 -26.46 21.32 4.07
CA MET A 1 -25.18 21.13 3.36
C MET A 1 -24.47 19.96 4.01
N ALA A 2 -24.18 18.92 3.25
CA ALA A 2 -23.28 17.89 3.75
C ALA A 2 -21.91 18.53 4.00
N ASN A 3 -21.40 18.42 5.22
CA ASN A 3 -20.02 18.78 5.49
C ASN A 3 -19.16 17.90 4.61
N LEU A 4 -18.41 18.50 3.68
CA LEU A 4 -17.35 17.83 2.99
C LEU A 4 -16.35 17.38 4.05
N VAL A 5 -16.40 16.11 4.38
CA VAL A 5 -15.39 15.49 5.23
C VAL A 5 -14.09 15.59 4.44
N ASP A 6 -13.03 16.05 5.10
CA ASP A 6 -11.70 16.04 4.50
C ASP A 6 -11.45 14.67 3.87
N PRO A 7 -11.31 14.58 2.53
CA PRO A 7 -11.19 13.30 1.86
C PRO A 7 -9.90 12.55 2.21
N THR A 8 -8.98 13.19 2.90
CA THR A 8 -7.73 12.58 3.35
C THR A 8 -7.83 11.87 4.68
N ASN A 9 -8.85 12.16 5.50
CA ASN A 9 -9.00 11.60 6.84
C ASN A 9 -10.48 11.37 7.17
N VAL A 10 -10.97 10.16 6.97
CA VAL A 10 -12.29 9.75 7.46
C VAL A 10 -12.13 9.01 8.78
N ARG A 11 -12.56 9.62 9.87
CA ARG A 11 -12.76 8.94 11.13
C ARG A 11 -14.22 8.53 11.25
N THR A 12 -14.50 7.27 11.36
CA THR A 12 -15.80 6.82 11.83
C THR A 12 -15.81 6.85 13.35
N SER A 13 -16.82 7.51 13.92
CA SER A 13 -16.99 7.65 15.38
C SER A 13 -17.17 6.29 16.06
N GLY A 14 -16.66 6.14 17.26
CA GLY A 14 -16.71 4.92 18.05
C GLY A 14 -15.50 4.02 17.82
N ASN A 15 -15.69 2.72 17.80
CA ASN A 15 -14.62 1.72 17.56
C ASN A 15 -14.20 1.64 16.08
N GLY A 16 -14.31 2.77 15.37
CA GLY A 16 -14.19 2.85 13.92
C GLY A 16 -12.78 2.70 13.39
N TRP A 17 -12.68 2.17 12.20
CA TRP A 17 -11.49 2.18 11.38
C TRP A 17 -11.10 3.62 11.04
N TYR A 18 -9.79 3.87 11.06
CA TYR A 18 -9.23 5.10 10.53
C TYR A 18 -8.82 4.86 9.08
N SER A 19 -9.34 5.66 8.17
CA SER A 19 -8.97 5.60 6.75
C SER A 19 -8.31 6.90 6.33
N LYS A 20 -7.22 6.79 5.60
CA LYS A 20 -6.53 7.90 4.97
C LYS A 20 -6.42 7.63 3.47
N TYR A 21 -6.94 8.54 2.67
CA TYR A 21 -6.96 8.45 1.22
C TYR A 21 -5.79 9.21 0.61
N ASN A 22 -5.35 8.78 -0.58
CA ASN A 22 -4.27 9.43 -1.33
C ASN A 22 -2.96 9.56 -0.54
N ILE A 23 -2.56 8.50 0.16
CA ILE A 23 -1.26 8.50 0.87
C ILE A 23 -0.08 8.47 -0.09
N TYR A 24 -0.32 8.07 -1.34
CA TYR A 24 0.65 8.09 -2.43
C TYR A 24 -0.05 8.03 -3.79
N LEU A 25 0.50 8.72 -4.77
CA LEU A 25 0.15 8.59 -6.19
C LEU A 25 1.34 8.00 -6.93
N PHE A 26 1.17 6.81 -7.49
CA PHE A 26 2.12 6.21 -8.41
C PHE A 26 1.65 6.40 -9.85
N TYR A 27 2.58 6.75 -10.74
CA TYR A 27 2.33 6.72 -12.17
C TYR A 27 3.59 6.40 -12.95
N THR A 28 3.43 5.83 -14.14
CA THR A 28 4.53 5.56 -15.07
C THR A 28 4.04 5.60 -16.50
N TYR A 29 4.91 6.02 -17.41
CA TYR A 29 4.61 6.04 -18.85
C TYR A 29 4.98 4.74 -19.54
N SER A 30 6.02 4.08 -19.09
CA SER A 30 6.45 2.77 -19.59
C SER A 30 7.20 2.04 -18.51
N GLY A 31 7.14 0.73 -18.51
CA GLY A 31 7.87 0.00 -17.52
C GLY A 31 8.10 -1.45 -17.84
N THR A 32 9.34 -1.75 -17.87
CA THR A 32 9.95 -2.97 -17.46
C THR A 32 10.89 -2.56 -16.33
N PRO A 33 10.49 -2.48 -15.14
CA PRO A 33 10.37 -3.61 -14.25
C PRO A 33 8.94 -3.83 -13.78
N ASN A 34 8.69 -5.09 -13.45
CA ASN A 34 7.35 -5.59 -13.17
C ASN A 34 6.94 -5.43 -11.72
N TYR A 35 7.87 -5.11 -10.83
CA TYR A 35 7.60 -4.98 -9.40
C TYR A 35 7.67 -3.53 -8.97
N VAL A 36 6.71 -3.13 -8.13
CA VAL A 36 6.71 -1.83 -7.48
C VAL A 36 6.72 -2.05 -5.97
N HIS A 37 7.66 -1.41 -5.32
CA HIS A 37 7.84 -1.49 -3.87
C HIS A 37 7.47 -0.16 -3.24
N PHE A 38 6.72 -0.19 -2.17
CA PHE A 38 6.36 0.97 -1.38
C PHE A 38 6.81 0.76 0.06
N LYS A 39 7.63 1.67 0.55
CA LYS A 39 8.05 1.69 1.95
C LYS A 39 7.15 2.63 2.74
N THR A 40 6.64 2.13 3.85
CA THR A 40 5.81 2.93 4.76
C THR A 40 6.65 3.58 5.85
N ASN A 41 6.04 4.49 6.61
CA ASN A 41 6.62 5.02 7.85
C ASN A 41 6.30 4.14 9.09
N VAL A 42 5.71 2.96 8.90
CA VAL A 42 5.34 2.08 10.02
C VAL A 42 6.53 1.22 10.40
N SER A 43 7.04 1.43 11.61
CA SER A 43 8.14 0.62 12.14
C SER A 43 7.69 -0.83 12.42
N ALA A 44 8.49 -1.79 11.96
CA ALA A 44 8.29 -3.21 12.26
C ALA A 44 8.59 -3.55 13.74
N ASN A 45 9.22 -2.65 14.47
CA ASN A 45 9.47 -2.77 15.93
C ASN A 45 8.27 -2.35 16.79
N THR A 46 7.19 -1.90 16.17
CA THR A 46 5.93 -1.59 16.85
C THR A 46 4.83 -2.49 16.32
N GLU A 47 4.01 -3.04 17.20
CA GLU A 47 2.87 -3.87 16.81
C GLU A 47 1.78 -3.01 16.19
N LYS A 48 1.49 -3.23 14.92
CA LYS A 48 0.46 -2.50 14.16
C LYS A 48 -0.27 -3.43 13.21
N ILE A 49 -1.58 -3.18 13.03
CA ILE A 49 -2.41 -3.83 12.02
C ILE A 49 -2.99 -2.75 11.12
N PHE A 50 -2.76 -2.88 9.83
CA PHE A 50 -3.28 -1.94 8.84
C PHE A 50 -3.48 -2.62 7.48
N MET A 51 -4.23 -1.98 6.62
CA MET A 51 -4.41 -2.36 5.23
C MET A 51 -4.01 -1.21 4.33
N ILE A 52 -3.37 -1.51 3.22
CA ILE A 52 -3.18 -0.58 2.11
C ILE A 52 -3.92 -1.13 0.91
N GLU A 53 -4.66 -0.29 0.21
CA GLU A 53 -5.27 -0.63 -1.07
C GLU A 53 -4.74 0.27 -2.19
N ALA A 54 -4.66 -0.30 -3.40
CA ALA A 54 -4.36 0.41 -4.62
C ALA A 54 -5.60 0.45 -5.51
N ILE A 55 -5.91 1.61 -6.06
CA ILE A 55 -7.01 1.83 -7.01
C ILE A 55 -6.48 2.68 -8.16
N GLY A 56 -6.70 2.24 -9.39
CA GLY A 56 -6.24 2.98 -10.55
C GLY A 56 -6.45 2.25 -11.87
N TYR A 57 -5.54 2.43 -12.79
CA TYR A 57 -5.59 1.81 -14.11
C TYR A 57 -4.21 1.46 -14.65
N ASN A 58 -4.17 0.54 -15.59
CA ASN A 58 -3.02 0.20 -16.41
C ASN A 58 -3.47 0.13 -17.88
N TYR A 59 -3.05 1.10 -18.67
CA TYR A 59 -3.42 1.16 -20.09
C TYR A 59 -2.84 -0.01 -20.89
N GLY A 60 -1.61 -0.42 -20.59
CA GLY A 60 -0.96 -1.55 -21.26
C GLY A 60 -1.68 -2.89 -21.07
N GLY A 61 -2.37 -3.06 -19.95
CA GLY A 61 -3.27 -4.18 -19.68
C GLY A 61 -4.74 -3.88 -19.93
N ALA A 62 -5.08 -2.67 -20.37
CA ALA A 62 -6.46 -2.17 -20.53
C ALA A 62 -7.34 -2.51 -19.30
N SER A 63 -6.79 -2.41 -18.10
CA SER A 63 -7.40 -2.92 -16.89
C SER A 63 -7.54 -1.84 -15.83
N ALA A 64 -8.67 -1.84 -15.13
CA ALA A 64 -8.76 -1.22 -13.83
C ALA A 64 -7.79 -1.95 -12.87
N ILE A 65 -7.17 -1.19 -11.97
CA ILE A 65 -6.32 -1.73 -10.92
C ILE A 65 -7.10 -1.70 -9.61
N ARG A 66 -7.10 -2.84 -8.93
CA ARG A 66 -7.53 -2.93 -7.55
C ARG A 66 -6.81 -4.07 -6.83
N ALA A 67 -6.07 -3.73 -5.79
CA ALA A 67 -5.36 -4.69 -4.96
C ALA A 67 -5.31 -4.21 -3.51
N ALA A 68 -5.13 -5.13 -2.57
CA ALA A 68 -5.04 -4.79 -1.15
C ALA A 68 -4.00 -5.67 -0.43
N TRP A 69 -3.31 -5.06 0.52
CA TRP A 69 -2.33 -5.69 1.42
C TRP A 69 -2.78 -5.50 2.85
N GLY A 70 -3.20 -6.57 3.51
CA GLY A 70 -3.33 -6.62 4.96
C GLY A 70 -1.96 -6.84 5.58
N VAL A 71 -1.55 -5.96 6.48
CA VAL A 71 -0.19 -5.93 7.05
C VAL A 71 -0.26 -5.99 8.57
N TYR A 72 0.60 -6.83 9.14
CA TYR A 72 0.84 -6.89 10.57
C TYR A 72 2.34 -6.74 10.85
N THR A 73 2.70 -5.77 11.68
CA THR A 73 4.05 -5.65 12.21
C THR A 73 4.09 -6.25 13.62
N THR A 74 5.10 -7.08 13.89
CA THR A 74 5.09 -7.97 15.07
C THR A 74 5.63 -7.32 16.34
N GLY A 75 6.13 -6.08 16.26
CA GLY A 75 6.84 -5.43 17.37
C GLY A 75 8.26 -5.96 17.63
N GLY A 76 8.65 -7.04 16.97
CA GLY A 76 9.99 -7.64 17.05
C GLY A 76 10.79 -7.51 15.75
N GLY A 77 10.52 -6.50 14.94
CA GLY A 77 11.22 -6.26 13.68
C GLY A 77 10.65 -7.02 12.46
N GLY A 78 9.55 -7.75 12.62
CA GLY A 78 8.93 -8.52 11.55
C GLY A 78 7.72 -7.83 10.93
N THR A 79 7.53 -8.06 9.63
CA THR A 79 6.33 -7.68 8.87
C THR A 79 5.73 -8.92 8.24
N THR A 80 4.45 -9.17 8.51
CA THR A 80 3.74 -10.37 8.06
C THR A 80 2.50 -9.99 7.26
N PRO A 81 2.22 -10.65 6.13
CA PRO A 81 0.95 -10.47 5.42
C PRO A 81 -0.21 -11.06 6.26
N LYS A 82 -1.32 -10.35 6.31
CA LYS A 82 -2.59 -10.80 6.90
C LYS A 82 -3.72 -10.91 5.88
N GLY A 83 -3.38 -10.83 4.63
CA GLY A 83 -4.24 -10.98 3.49
C GLY A 83 -3.68 -10.19 2.32
N LEU A 84 -3.49 -10.88 1.21
CA LEU A 84 -3.11 -10.28 -0.05
C LEU A 84 -4.26 -10.50 -1.02
N GLN A 85 -4.84 -9.42 -1.53
CA GLN A 85 -5.96 -9.51 -2.45
C GLN A 85 -5.61 -8.87 -3.78
N THR A 86 -5.68 -9.66 -4.81
CA THR A 86 -5.61 -9.25 -6.21
C THR A 86 -7.00 -9.27 -6.77
N ILE A 87 -7.53 -8.11 -7.11
CA ILE A 87 -8.89 -7.99 -7.67
C ILE A 87 -8.81 -7.78 -9.17
N ALA A 88 -7.96 -6.87 -9.62
CA ALA A 88 -7.75 -6.59 -11.04
C ALA A 88 -6.40 -5.90 -11.28
N GLY A 89 -5.76 -6.18 -12.40
CA GLY A 89 -4.71 -5.40 -13.04
C GLY A 89 -3.37 -5.22 -12.28
N LEU A 90 -3.34 -5.58 -11.01
CA LEU A 90 -2.18 -5.47 -10.13
C LEU A 90 -2.24 -6.60 -9.10
N THR A 91 -1.17 -7.35 -8.96
CA THR A 91 -1.09 -8.41 -7.96
C THR A 91 -0.52 -7.87 -6.65
N ALA A 92 -1.23 -8.04 -5.55
CA ALA A 92 -0.68 -7.87 -4.22
C ALA A 92 0.30 -9.03 -3.96
N ASP A 93 1.58 -8.81 -4.22
CA ASP A 93 2.58 -9.88 -4.28
C ASP A 93 3.22 -10.19 -2.93
N GLY A 94 3.36 -9.20 -2.05
CA GLY A 94 3.93 -9.46 -0.74
C GLY A 94 4.06 -8.26 0.17
N VAL A 95 4.49 -8.57 1.39
CA VAL A 95 4.94 -7.60 2.39
C VAL A 95 6.26 -8.06 2.97
N TYR A 96 7.10 -7.11 3.40
CA TYR A 96 8.40 -7.42 4.01
C TYR A 96 8.87 -6.27 4.91
N THR A 97 9.91 -6.49 5.67
CA THR A 97 10.58 -5.45 6.45
C THR A 97 11.79 -4.93 5.68
N SER A 98 11.92 -3.62 5.55
CA SER A 98 13.10 -2.98 4.98
C SER A 98 14.34 -3.17 5.88
N SER A 99 15.53 -2.97 5.30
CA SER A 99 16.80 -3.08 6.03
C SER A 99 16.92 -2.12 7.23
N ASP A 100 16.20 -1.01 7.19
CA ASP A 100 16.12 -0.03 8.29
C ASP A 100 14.86 -0.19 9.17
N GLY A 101 14.16 -1.33 9.05
CA GLY A 101 13.14 -1.76 10.00
C GLY A 101 11.73 -1.21 9.77
N TYR A 102 11.36 -0.84 8.55
CA TYR A 102 9.99 -0.38 8.23
C TYR A 102 9.23 -1.38 7.39
N ALA A 103 7.91 -1.39 7.56
CA ALA A 103 7.02 -2.22 6.76
C ALA A 103 6.97 -1.74 5.31
N CYS A 104 7.11 -2.69 4.39
CA CYS A 104 7.02 -2.47 2.95
C CYS A 104 5.96 -3.36 2.34
N ILE A 105 5.28 -2.88 1.31
CA ILE A 105 4.42 -3.67 0.43
C ILE A 105 5.04 -3.79 -0.96
N ARG A 106 4.76 -4.89 -1.62
CA ARG A 106 5.22 -5.16 -2.98
C ARG A 106 4.05 -5.53 -3.86
N ALA A 107 4.02 -4.91 -5.03
CA ALA A 107 3.07 -5.17 -6.10
C ALA A 107 3.79 -5.78 -7.31
N TYR A 108 3.16 -6.76 -7.95
CA TYR A 108 3.55 -7.22 -9.27
C TYR A 108 2.52 -6.73 -10.30
N ALA A 109 2.96 -6.03 -11.29
CA ALA A 109 2.09 -5.37 -12.26
C ALA A 109 2.26 -5.88 -13.70
N GLY A 110 3.12 -6.86 -13.91
CA GLY A 110 3.45 -7.31 -15.26
C GLY A 110 4.06 -6.18 -16.09
N SER A 111 3.51 -5.89 -17.25
CA SER A 111 3.91 -4.75 -18.07
C SER A 111 3.15 -3.50 -17.62
N LEU A 112 3.89 -2.47 -17.25
CA LEU A 112 3.33 -1.16 -16.91
C LEU A 112 3.49 -0.22 -18.10
N TYR A 113 2.38 0.25 -18.63
CA TYR A 113 2.37 1.22 -19.71
C TYR A 113 1.24 2.23 -19.49
N PHE A 114 1.59 3.50 -19.32
CA PHE A 114 0.65 4.52 -18.89
C PHE A 114 -0.23 4.06 -17.72
N ALA A 115 0.41 3.55 -16.69
CA ALA A 115 -0.25 3.08 -15.50
C ALA A 115 -0.24 4.15 -14.42
N GLY A 116 -1.32 4.23 -13.67
CA GLY A 116 -1.44 5.11 -12.52
C GLY A 116 -2.40 4.56 -11.49
N TRP A 117 -2.01 4.63 -10.22
CA TRP A 117 -2.89 4.29 -9.12
C TRP A 117 -2.58 5.12 -7.87
N ILE A 118 -3.61 5.29 -7.05
CA ILE A 118 -3.51 5.87 -5.72
C ILE A 118 -3.44 4.77 -4.68
N LEU A 119 -2.73 5.03 -3.59
CA LEU A 119 -2.74 4.20 -2.40
C LEU A 119 -3.56 4.87 -1.30
N ASN A 120 -4.40 4.05 -0.66
CA ASN A 120 -5.17 4.42 0.52
C ASN A 120 -4.79 3.50 1.68
N ALA A 121 -4.82 4.01 2.90
CA ALA A 121 -4.53 3.24 4.10
C ALA A 121 -5.73 3.17 5.03
N HIS A 122 -5.92 2.00 5.65
CA HIS A 122 -6.95 1.74 6.65
C HIS A 122 -6.31 1.12 7.88
N VAL A 123 -6.55 1.70 9.05
CA VAL A 123 -5.89 1.34 10.30
C VAL A 123 -6.92 0.92 11.34
N HIS A 124 -6.61 -0.13 12.09
CA HIS A 124 -7.43 -0.51 13.24
C HIS A 124 -7.40 0.59 14.32
N PRO A 125 -8.53 0.92 14.93
CA PRO A 125 -8.66 2.09 15.82
C PRO A 125 -7.74 2.06 17.05
N ASN A 126 -7.40 0.88 17.55
CA ASN A 126 -6.48 0.74 18.69
C ASN A 126 -5.02 1.02 18.33
N TYR A 127 -4.72 1.18 17.05
CA TYR A 127 -3.37 1.41 16.54
C TYR A 127 -3.32 2.72 15.75
N SER A 128 -3.51 3.84 16.43
CA SER A 128 -3.44 5.15 15.78
C SER A 128 -2.04 5.37 15.20
N VAL A 129 -1.89 5.12 13.93
CA VAL A 129 -0.68 5.43 13.18
C VAL A 129 -1.07 6.27 11.97
N ASN A 130 -0.39 7.38 11.78
CA ASN A 130 -0.54 8.19 10.58
C ASN A 130 0.32 7.56 9.48
N ILE A 131 -0.26 6.67 8.68
CA ILE A 131 0.46 5.96 7.63
C ILE A 131 0.77 6.91 6.47
N SER A 132 2.00 6.84 6.01
CA SER A 132 2.47 7.47 4.78
C SER A 132 3.42 6.56 4.03
N ILE A 133 3.57 6.79 2.73
CA ILE A 133 4.61 6.16 1.92
C ILE A 133 5.83 7.10 1.93
N THR A 134 6.95 6.58 2.38
CA THR A 134 8.20 7.34 2.50
C THR A 134 9.13 7.15 1.30
N ALA A 135 8.98 6.04 0.58
CA ALA A 135 9.72 5.76 -0.63
C ALA A 135 8.93 4.81 -1.54
N ALA A 136 9.12 4.94 -2.84
CA ALA A 136 8.61 4.02 -3.85
C ALA A 136 9.69 3.73 -4.88
N SER A 137 9.74 2.49 -5.37
CA SER A 137 10.73 2.04 -6.36
C SER A 137 10.12 1.02 -7.30
N GLN A 138 10.55 1.08 -8.56
CA GLN A 138 10.30 0.02 -9.54
C GLN A 138 11.52 -0.89 -9.61
N ASN A 139 11.30 -2.21 -9.67
CA ASN A 139 12.36 -3.20 -9.71
C ASN A 139 11.98 -4.40 -10.60
N SER A 140 12.97 -5.02 -11.24
CA SER A 140 12.78 -6.22 -12.05
C SER A 140 12.73 -7.51 -11.24
N THR A 141 13.05 -7.47 -9.96
CA THR A 141 13.13 -8.66 -9.09
C THR A 141 12.03 -8.67 -8.04
N SER A 142 11.60 -9.88 -7.68
CA SER A 142 10.65 -10.12 -6.58
C SER A 142 11.30 -10.06 -5.18
N GLY A 143 12.58 -9.75 -5.08
CA GLY A 143 13.30 -9.63 -3.81
C GLY A 143 12.87 -8.41 -2.98
N ASN A 144 13.34 -8.34 -1.75
CA ASN A 144 13.19 -7.15 -0.92
C ASN A 144 14.11 -6.06 -1.46
N TYR A 145 13.57 -4.90 -1.73
CA TYR A 145 14.31 -3.80 -2.36
C TYR A 145 14.88 -2.80 -1.34
N TYR A 146 14.13 -2.48 -0.27
CA TYR A 146 14.52 -1.55 0.77
C TYR A 146 15.22 -2.22 1.94
#